data_ba2ee621278e0a428532e50c1af5d036
#
_entry.id   ba2ee621278e0a428532e50c1af5d036
#
_cell.length_a   1.000
_cell.length_b   1.000
_cell.length_c   1.000
_cell.angle_alpha   90.00
_cell.angle_beta   90.00
_cell.angle_gamma   90.00
#
_symmetry.space_group_name_H-M   'P 1'
#
loop_
_entity.id
_entity.type
_entity.pdbx_description
1 polymer ?
#
loop_
_entity_poly.entity_id
_entity_poly.type
_entity_poly.pdbx_seq_one_letter_code
_entity_poly.pdbx_strand_id
1 'polypeptide(L)'
;IRFTGRKANFVDAFETTLSSNWKGESADVAIIACGSQVSEAMRAAVILKEEKGLETNIVNLHTIKPLDVDGMMKATAGVKVVIATSQDHEGALGNIVAGALLEGGLVNGQKFKKIGVPDEFGQTAKPYELVQHYGLTAEHLAEAAIGLL
;
A
#
# COMPACT_ATOMS: atom_id res chain seq x y z
N ILE A 1 -18.21 18.54 4.09
CA ILE A 1 -16.83 18.18 3.69
C ILE A 1 -16.84 18.06 2.18
N ARG A 2 -16.17 18.98 1.52
CA ARG A 2 -16.06 18.97 0.07
C ARG A 2 -14.86 18.10 -0.27
N PHE A 3 -15.09 16.88 -0.68
CA PHE A 3 -14.06 16.05 -1.29
C PHE A 3 -13.80 16.56 -2.71
N THR A 4 -12.89 17.50 -2.83
CA THR A 4 -12.32 17.79 -4.14
C THR A 4 -11.41 16.61 -4.47
N GLY A 5 -11.64 15.95 -5.62
CA GLY A 5 -10.76 14.91 -6.11
C GLY A 5 -9.32 15.43 -6.10
N ARG A 6 -8.56 15.00 -5.09
CA ARG A 6 -7.14 15.31 -4.99
C ARG A 6 -6.38 14.13 -5.55
N LYS A 7 -5.31 14.43 -6.24
CA LYS A 7 -4.35 13.41 -6.66
C LYS A 7 -3.87 12.62 -5.44
N ALA A 8 -3.57 11.36 -5.63
CA ALA A 8 -2.95 10.54 -4.59
C ALA A 8 -1.73 11.30 -4.03
N ASN A 9 -1.71 11.46 -2.72
CA ASN A 9 -0.53 12.03 -2.09
C ASN A 9 0.47 10.90 -1.91
N PHE A 10 1.62 11.06 -2.46
CA PHE A 10 2.78 10.31 -2.03
C PHE A 10 3.07 10.76 -0.61
N VAL A 11 2.83 9.88 0.33
CA VAL A 11 3.20 10.18 1.71
C VAL A 11 4.70 10.06 1.79
N ASP A 12 5.33 11.18 1.69
CA ASP A 12 6.63 11.33 2.28
C ASP A 12 6.43 11.39 3.80
N ALA A 13 6.07 10.23 4.32
CA ALA A 13 5.68 10.03 5.70
C ALA A 13 6.78 10.39 6.67
N PHE A 14 7.92 10.65 6.16
CA PHE A 14 9.15 10.80 6.90
C PHE A 14 9.85 12.12 6.65
N GLU A 15 9.27 13.02 5.87
CA GLU A 15 9.84 14.38 5.76
C GLU A 15 9.99 15.06 7.11
N THR A 16 9.15 14.72 8.07
CA THR A 16 9.26 15.27 9.43
C THR A 16 10.17 14.49 10.36
N THR A 17 10.45 13.20 10.11
CA THR A 17 11.25 12.35 11.00
C THR A 17 12.31 11.50 10.31
N LEU A 18 12.13 11.14 9.07
CA LEU A 18 13.03 10.25 8.31
C LEU A 18 13.21 10.75 6.86
N SER A 19 13.45 12.02 6.67
CA SER A 19 13.72 12.70 5.40
C SER A 19 13.57 11.86 4.12
N SER A 20 12.61 12.23 3.29
CA SER A 20 12.50 11.89 1.88
C SER A 20 12.56 10.40 1.54
N ASN A 21 11.45 9.71 1.64
CA ASN A 21 11.39 8.32 1.21
C ASN A 21 10.68 8.10 -0.12
N TRP A 22 10.46 9.16 -0.88
CA TRP A 22 10.13 9.01 -2.28
C TRP A 22 11.38 8.61 -3.05
N LYS A 23 11.50 7.32 -3.39
CA LYS A 23 12.65 6.78 -4.12
C LYS A 23 12.43 6.75 -5.63
N GLY A 24 11.27 7.20 -6.08
CA GLY A 24 10.94 7.18 -7.49
C GLY A 24 11.01 5.76 -8.06
N GLU A 25 11.61 5.63 -9.23
CA GLU A 25 11.77 4.36 -9.94
C GLU A 25 12.82 3.43 -9.31
N SER A 26 13.56 3.89 -8.30
CA SER A 26 14.57 3.07 -7.62
C SER A 26 14.02 2.27 -6.43
N ALA A 27 12.72 2.36 -6.12
CA ALA A 27 12.10 1.57 -5.07
C ALA A 27 11.97 0.10 -5.50
N ASP A 28 12.08 -0.81 -4.53
CA ASP A 28 11.87 -2.24 -4.72
C ASP A 28 10.40 -2.62 -4.56
N VAL A 29 9.70 -1.92 -3.68
CA VAL A 29 8.31 -2.18 -3.29
C VAL A 29 7.47 -0.91 -3.39
N ALA A 30 6.21 -1.03 -3.78
CA ALA A 30 5.22 0.02 -3.62
C ALA A 30 4.06 -0.49 -2.73
N ILE A 31 3.69 0.27 -1.73
CA ILE A 31 2.53 -0.01 -0.89
C ILE A 31 1.49 1.09 -1.10
N ILE A 32 0.36 0.72 -1.67
CA ILE A 32 -0.79 1.59 -1.89
C ILE A 32 -1.78 1.33 -0.77
N ALA A 33 -1.96 2.31 0.09
CA ALA A 33 -2.74 2.17 1.32
C ALA A 33 -3.83 3.23 1.42
N CYS A 34 -4.90 2.90 2.13
CA CYS A 34 -6.02 3.79 2.42
C CYS A 34 -6.37 3.73 3.92
N GLY A 35 -6.80 4.87 4.45
CA GLY A 35 -7.26 4.95 5.85
C GLY A 35 -6.19 4.62 6.88
N SER A 36 -6.53 3.82 7.89
CA SER A 36 -5.61 3.44 8.96
C SER A 36 -4.43 2.61 8.48
N GLN A 37 -4.56 1.93 7.33
CA GLN A 37 -3.49 1.12 6.76
C GLN A 37 -2.30 1.95 6.25
N VAL A 38 -2.47 3.26 6.10
CA VAL A 38 -1.34 4.15 5.76
C VAL A 38 -0.28 4.11 6.87
N SER A 39 -0.68 4.14 8.14
CA SER A 39 0.28 4.06 9.25
C SER A 39 0.98 2.70 9.34
N GLU A 40 0.29 1.61 9.01
CA GLU A 40 0.89 0.28 8.93
C GLU A 40 1.88 0.18 7.76
N ALA A 41 1.50 0.71 6.59
CA ALA A 41 2.38 0.77 5.42
C ALA A 41 3.68 1.55 5.71
N MET A 42 3.58 2.65 6.45
CA MET A 42 4.75 3.43 6.88
C MET A 42 5.69 2.62 7.78
N ARG A 43 5.14 1.92 8.76
CA ARG A 43 5.93 1.04 9.64
C ARG A 43 6.52 -0.14 8.87
N ALA A 44 5.76 -0.73 7.95
CA ALA A 44 6.26 -1.80 7.08
C ALA A 44 7.45 -1.34 6.22
N ALA A 45 7.43 -0.11 5.71
CA ALA A 45 8.56 0.44 4.96
C ALA A 45 9.84 0.57 5.82
N VAL A 46 9.69 0.91 7.11
CA VAL A 46 10.83 0.91 8.05
C VAL A 46 11.39 -0.51 8.23
N ILE A 47 10.51 -1.49 8.49
CA ILE A 47 10.92 -2.90 8.64
C ILE A 47 11.64 -3.39 7.38
N LEU A 48 11.07 -3.15 6.19
CA LEU A 48 11.68 -3.54 4.92
C LEU A 48 13.06 -2.91 4.72
N LYS A 49 13.22 -1.66 5.12
CA LYS A 49 14.50 -0.95 5.01
C LYS A 49 15.53 -1.50 6.00
N GLU A 50 15.17 -1.64 7.26
CA GLU A 50 16.08 -2.06 8.32
C GLU A 50 16.49 -3.52 8.20
N GLU A 51 15.56 -4.41 7.89
CA GLU A 51 15.83 -5.85 7.84
C GLU A 51 16.39 -6.34 6.50
N LYS A 52 16.00 -5.72 5.40
CA LYS A 52 16.31 -6.20 4.04
C LYS A 52 17.00 -5.15 3.15
N GLY A 53 17.14 -3.93 3.60
CA GLY A 53 17.69 -2.85 2.78
C GLY A 53 16.80 -2.43 1.60
N LEU A 54 15.51 -2.82 1.61
CA LEU A 54 14.57 -2.55 0.53
C LEU A 54 14.00 -1.14 0.62
N GLU A 55 13.97 -0.44 -0.50
CA GLU A 55 13.34 0.86 -0.61
C GLU A 55 11.86 0.72 -0.97
N THR A 56 11.01 1.50 -0.33
CA THR A 56 9.56 1.37 -0.47
C THR A 56 8.91 2.71 -0.80
N ASN A 57 8.14 2.76 -1.89
CA ASN A 57 7.23 3.86 -2.19
C ASN A 57 5.91 3.64 -1.45
N ILE A 58 5.41 4.65 -0.76
CA ILE A 58 4.11 4.61 -0.09
C ILE A 58 3.16 5.59 -0.77
N VAL A 59 1.98 5.10 -1.13
CA VAL A 59 0.91 5.90 -1.69
C VAL A 59 -0.26 5.93 -0.71
N ASN A 60 -0.58 7.12 -0.20
CA ASN A 60 -1.84 7.34 0.52
C ASN A 60 -2.96 7.60 -0.49
N LEU A 61 -3.72 6.58 -0.81
CA LEU A 61 -4.85 6.67 -1.73
C LEU A 61 -6.11 7.15 -0.98
N HIS A 62 -6.09 8.41 -0.56
CA HIS A 62 -7.19 9.03 0.23
C HIS A 62 -8.45 9.33 -0.60
N THR A 63 -8.36 9.29 -1.93
CA THR A 63 -9.47 9.57 -2.85
C THR A 63 -9.60 8.44 -3.86
N ILE A 64 -10.70 7.69 -3.77
CA ILE A 64 -10.96 6.54 -4.66
C ILE A 64 -11.72 6.99 -5.92
N LYS A 65 -12.49 8.06 -5.83
CA LYS A 65 -13.23 8.63 -6.97
C LYS A 65 -13.12 10.16 -6.96
N PRO A 66 -12.55 10.76 -8.02
CA PRO A 66 -11.80 10.10 -9.11
C PRO A 66 -10.50 9.49 -8.60
N LEU A 67 -10.09 8.37 -9.22
CA LEU A 67 -8.84 7.69 -8.90
C LEU A 67 -7.66 8.42 -9.54
N ASP A 68 -6.57 8.60 -8.79
CA ASP A 68 -5.32 9.13 -9.35
C ASP A 68 -4.48 8.00 -9.96
N VAL A 69 -4.86 7.58 -11.15
CA VAL A 69 -4.18 6.53 -11.89
C VAL A 69 -2.73 6.93 -12.21
N ASP A 70 -2.51 8.17 -12.65
CA ASP A 70 -1.18 8.66 -13.00
C ASP A 70 -0.21 8.62 -11.80
N GLY A 71 -0.70 9.03 -10.63
CA GLY A 71 0.06 8.96 -9.39
C GLY A 71 0.41 7.53 -8.99
N MET A 72 -0.54 6.61 -9.09
CA MET A 72 -0.29 5.19 -8.82
C MET A 72 0.70 4.58 -9.81
N MET A 73 0.52 4.82 -11.11
CA MET A 73 1.45 4.34 -12.14
C MET A 73 2.87 4.83 -11.90
N LYS A 74 3.02 6.12 -11.55
CA LYS A 74 4.32 6.68 -11.20
C LYS A 74 4.95 6.01 -9.97
N ALA A 75 4.15 5.74 -8.94
CA ALA A 75 4.63 5.11 -7.70
C ALA A 75 5.03 3.65 -7.88
N THR A 76 4.45 2.98 -8.86
CA THR A 76 4.67 1.56 -9.15
C THR A 76 5.65 1.34 -10.30
N ALA A 77 6.11 2.40 -10.95
CA ALA A 77 7.10 2.30 -12.02
C ALA A 77 8.43 1.69 -11.49
N GLY A 78 8.88 0.61 -12.12
CA GLY A 78 10.17 -0.02 -11.81
C GLY A 78 10.20 -0.89 -10.54
N VAL A 79 9.17 -0.86 -9.69
CA VAL A 79 9.13 -1.72 -8.49
C VAL A 79 8.93 -3.19 -8.84
N LYS A 80 9.42 -4.09 -8.00
CA LYS A 80 9.26 -5.54 -8.15
C LYS A 80 7.93 -6.05 -7.58
N VAL A 81 7.47 -5.42 -6.50
CA VAL A 81 6.29 -5.83 -5.75
C VAL A 81 5.37 -4.64 -5.50
N VAL A 82 4.09 -4.85 -5.71
CA VAL A 82 3.04 -3.88 -5.37
C VAL A 82 2.08 -4.52 -4.37
N ILE A 83 1.84 -3.84 -3.26
CA ILE A 83 0.84 -4.22 -2.26
C ILE A 83 -0.25 -3.16 -2.23
N ALA A 84 -1.51 -3.57 -2.32
CA ALA A 84 -2.66 -2.71 -2.06
C ALA A 84 -3.31 -3.13 -0.75
N THR A 85 -3.44 -2.21 0.21
CA THR A 85 -3.97 -2.53 1.54
C THR A 85 -4.99 -1.52 2.05
N SER A 86 -6.07 -2.02 2.60
CA SER A 86 -7.08 -1.27 3.35
C SER A 86 -7.61 -2.12 4.50
N GLN A 87 -8.30 -1.49 5.45
CA GLN A 87 -8.98 -2.23 6.52
C GLN A 87 -10.37 -2.74 6.12
N ASP A 88 -10.76 -2.56 4.86
CA ASP A 88 -11.97 -3.12 4.28
C ASP A 88 -11.69 -4.53 3.75
N HIS A 89 -12.75 -5.16 3.20
CA HIS A 89 -12.61 -6.41 2.47
C HIS A 89 -11.49 -6.32 1.41
N GLU A 90 -10.66 -7.35 1.31
CA GLU A 90 -9.48 -7.37 0.42
C GLU A 90 -9.80 -7.06 -1.05
N GLY A 91 -11.02 -7.38 -1.49
CA GLY A 91 -11.52 -7.07 -2.82
C GLY A 91 -11.91 -5.62 -3.04
N ALA A 92 -12.08 -4.80 -1.99
CA ALA A 92 -12.48 -3.40 -2.14
C ALA A 92 -11.38 -2.57 -2.82
N LEU A 93 -10.43 -2.04 -2.05
CA LEU A 93 -9.32 -1.25 -2.59
C LEU A 93 -8.45 -2.09 -3.54
N GLY A 94 -8.17 -3.33 -3.16
CA GLY A 94 -7.29 -4.20 -3.92
C GLY A 94 -7.72 -4.42 -5.36
N ASN A 95 -9.01 -4.63 -5.62
CA ASN A 95 -9.52 -4.82 -6.99
C ASN A 95 -9.50 -3.52 -7.79
N ILE A 96 -9.80 -2.38 -7.16
CA ILE A 96 -9.76 -1.07 -7.82
C ILE A 96 -8.32 -0.76 -8.27
N VAL A 97 -7.36 -0.96 -7.39
CA VAL A 97 -5.94 -0.73 -7.68
C VAL A 97 -5.46 -1.70 -8.77
N ALA A 98 -5.76 -3.00 -8.63
CA ALA A 98 -5.36 -4.00 -9.62
C ALA A 98 -5.91 -3.68 -11.02
N GLY A 99 -7.21 -3.34 -11.11
CA GLY A 99 -7.84 -2.95 -12.38
C GLY A 99 -7.15 -1.75 -13.01
N ALA A 100 -6.96 -0.68 -12.25
CA ALA A 100 -6.33 0.54 -12.74
C ALA A 100 -4.87 0.33 -13.17
N LEU A 101 -4.11 -0.46 -12.44
CA LEU A 101 -2.72 -0.77 -12.80
C LEU A 101 -2.63 -1.63 -14.06
N LEU A 102 -3.53 -2.61 -14.22
CA LEU A 102 -3.59 -3.45 -15.44
C LEU A 102 -3.99 -2.62 -16.67
N GLU A 103 -5.01 -1.78 -16.57
CA GLU A 103 -5.43 -0.87 -17.63
C GLU A 103 -4.34 0.15 -17.98
N GLY A 104 -3.57 0.59 -16.96
CA GLY A 104 -2.42 1.48 -17.13
C GLY A 104 -1.17 0.81 -17.72
N GLY A 105 -1.20 -0.51 -17.97
CA GLY A 105 -0.10 -1.23 -18.59
C GLY A 105 0.96 -1.78 -17.62
N LEU A 106 0.64 -1.88 -16.33
CA LEU A 106 1.51 -2.53 -15.34
C LEU A 106 1.46 -4.04 -15.54
N VAL A 107 2.33 -4.58 -16.39
CA VAL A 107 2.35 -6.03 -16.71
C VAL A 107 3.77 -6.59 -16.87
N ASN A 108 4.79 -5.86 -16.46
CA ASN A 108 6.19 -6.22 -16.76
C ASN A 108 6.86 -7.08 -15.67
N GLY A 109 6.20 -8.17 -15.26
CA GLY A 109 6.79 -9.10 -14.28
C GLY A 109 6.69 -8.65 -12.83
N GLN A 110 6.00 -7.56 -12.55
CA GLN A 110 5.73 -7.11 -11.20
C GLN A 110 4.74 -8.05 -10.52
N LYS A 111 4.99 -8.34 -9.25
CA LYS A 111 4.09 -9.16 -8.45
C LYS A 111 3.15 -8.26 -7.65
N PHE A 112 1.88 -8.60 -7.64
CA PHE A 112 0.83 -7.84 -6.96
C PHE A 112 0.16 -8.67 -5.88
N LYS A 113 -0.09 -8.07 -4.72
CA LYS A 113 -0.90 -8.66 -3.65
C LYS A 113 -1.83 -7.63 -3.04
N LYS A 114 -3.09 -8.01 -2.91
CA LYS A 114 -4.06 -7.28 -2.11
C LYS A 114 -4.08 -7.84 -0.69
N ILE A 115 -4.17 -6.95 0.29
CA ILE A 115 -4.25 -7.28 1.71
C ILE A 115 -5.40 -6.48 2.31
N GLY A 116 -6.33 -7.17 2.93
CA GLY A 116 -7.52 -6.62 3.55
C GLY A 116 -8.19 -7.69 4.41
N VAL A 117 -9.34 -7.38 4.94
CA VAL A 117 -10.14 -8.38 5.66
C VAL A 117 -10.59 -9.46 4.67
N PRO A 118 -10.33 -10.74 4.94
CA PRO A 118 -10.76 -11.82 4.05
C PRO A 118 -12.29 -11.91 3.97
N ASP A 119 -12.80 -12.65 2.95
CA ASP A 119 -14.24 -12.84 2.74
C ASP A 119 -14.82 -13.82 3.76
N GLU A 120 -14.94 -13.33 4.99
CA GLU A 120 -15.50 -14.08 6.12
C GLU A 120 -16.33 -13.16 7.03
N PHE A 121 -17.14 -13.75 7.90
CA PHE A 121 -17.89 -12.98 8.88
C PHE A 121 -16.96 -12.27 9.86
N GLY A 122 -17.16 -10.96 10.02
CA GLY A 122 -16.34 -10.12 10.89
C GLY A 122 -16.38 -10.60 12.34
N GLN A 123 -15.21 -10.55 12.99
CA GLN A 123 -15.07 -10.87 14.41
C GLN A 123 -15.29 -9.62 15.26
N THR A 124 -15.57 -9.84 16.55
CA THR A 124 -15.69 -8.77 17.54
C THR A 124 -14.52 -8.84 18.50
N ALA A 125 -13.66 -7.83 18.47
CA ALA A 125 -12.50 -7.70 19.35
C ALA A 125 -12.07 -6.22 19.44
N LYS A 126 -11.01 -5.93 20.18
CA LYS A 126 -10.41 -4.60 20.17
C LYS A 126 -9.75 -4.31 18.82
N PRO A 127 -9.70 -3.05 18.36
CA PRO A 127 -9.18 -2.71 17.02
C PRO A 127 -7.80 -3.31 16.72
N TYR A 128 -6.86 -3.26 17.65
CA TYR A 128 -5.51 -3.80 17.46
C TYR A 128 -5.50 -5.35 17.35
N GLU A 129 -6.40 -6.03 18.05
CA GLU A 129 -6.55 -7.49 17.98
C GLU A 129 -7.10 -7.90 16.62
N LEU A 130 -8.04 -7.13 16.07
CA LEU A 130 -8.58 -7.35 14.72
C LEU A 130 -7.53 -7.11 13.64
N VAL A 131 -6.75 -6.05 13.74
CA VAL A 131 -5.64 -5.76 12.81
C VAL A 131 -4.62 -6.90 12.81
N GLN A 132 -4.28 -7.43 14.00
CA GLN A 132 -3.41 -8.60 14.13
C GLN A 132 -4.04 -9.86 13.54
N HIS A 133 -5.30 -10.13 13.91
CA HIS A 133 -6.04 -11.34 13.49
C HIS A 133 -6.16 -11.43 11.97
N TYR A 134 -6.46 -10.32 11.31
CA TYR A 134 -6.62 -10.27 9.85
C TYR A 134 -5.32 -10.07 9.07
N GLY A 135 -4.18 -10.08 9.73
CA GLY A 135 -2.89 -9.92 9.04
C GLY A 135 -2.68 -8.53 8.42
N LEU A 136 -3.20 -7.50 9.07
CA LEU A 136 -3.16 -6.11 8.60
C LEU A 136 -2.08 -5.27 9.29
N THR A 137 -1.18 -5.87 10.06
CA THR A 137 -0.09 -5.16 10.73
C THR A 137 1.08 -4.89 9.79
N ALA A 138 1.95 -3.99 10.19
CA ALA A 138 3.16 -3.65 9.45
C ALA A 138 4.05 -4.86 9.16
N GLU A 139 4.18 -5.77 10.13
CA GLU A 139 4.94 -7.00 10.00
C GLU A 139 4.37 -7.90 8.90
N HIS A 140 3.05 -8.10 8.88
CA HIS A 140 2.41 -8.90 7.84
C HIS A 140 2.54 -8.27 6.44
N LEU A 141 2.48 -6.93 6.35
CA LEU A 141 2.71 -6.23 5.08
C LEU A 141 4.16 -6.43 4.61
N ALA A 142 5.13 -6.31 5.51
CA ALA A 142 6.54 -6.52 5.19
C ALA A 142 6.83 -7.97 4.79
N GLU A 143 6.33 -8.95 5.55
CA GLU A 143 6.43 -10.38 5.22
C GLU A 143 5.83 -10.71 3.87
N ALA A 144 4.65 -10.13 3.56
CA ALA A 144 4.00 -10.31 2.27
C ALA A 144 4.84 -9.74 1.11
N ALA A 145 5.49 -8.60 1.31
CA ALA A 145 6.38 -8.02 0.31
C ALA A 145 7.63 -8.90 0.11
N ILE A 146 8.26 -9.34 1.19
CA ILE A 146 9.46 -10.20 1.14
C ILE A 146 9.14 -11.54 0.46
N GLY A 147 8.00 -12.14 0.79
CA GLY A 147 7.58 -13.43 0.21
C GLY A 147 7.28 -13.37 -1.29
N LEU A 148 7.15 -12.18 -1.84
CA LEU A 148 6.93 -11.95 -3.28
C LEU A 148 8.22 -11.59 -4.03
N LEU A 149 9.30 -11.23 -3.37
CA LEU A 149 10.59 -10.91 -4.00
C LEU A 149 11.33 -12.18 -4.41
#